data_5d2d5c36d570fd839a6bebdc0f618b41
#
_entry.id   5d2d5c36d570fd839a6bebdc0f618b41
#
_cell.length_a   1.000
_cell.length_b   1.000
_cell.length_c   1.000
_cell.angle_alpha   90.00
_cell.angle_beta   90.00
_cell.angle_gamma   90.00
#
_symmetry.space_group_name_H-M   'P 1'
#
loop_
_entity.id
_entity.type
_entity.pdbx_description
1 polymer ?
#
loop_
_entity_poly.entity_id
_entity_poly.type
_entity_poly.pdbx_seq_one_letter_code
_entity_poly.pdbx_strand_id
1 'polypeptide(L)'
;MRLRRLAENKRTTYYTCCTEAHPNTFTFSDPAEAAWMSYYCSKKHLDGYLRWAYNSWPLEPLLDSRFRTWAAGDTYLVYPGARSCIRFERLIEGIQAHEKITILRQEFEKKGDKAGLKKIEKMLAPFRLGAMPEIPAAVTVNRANQILNSF
;
A
#
# COMPACT_ATOMS: atom_id res chain seq x y z
N MET A 1 11.02 12.25 13.97
CA MET A 1 9.66 11.85 14.47
C MET A 1 9.56 10.35 14.69
N ARG A 2 9.85 9.47 13.72
CA ARG A 2 9.69 7.99 13.82
C ARG A 2 10.47 7.38 14.99
N LEU A 3 11.77 7.69 15.14
CA LEU A 3 12.60 7.13 16.23
C LEU A 3 12.05 7.43 17.63
N ARG A 4 11.55 8.66 17.85
CA ARG A 4 10.89 9.02 19.12
C ARG A 4 9.64 8.17 19.35
N ARG A 5 8.80 7.97 18.32
CA ARG A 5 7.59 7.14 18.41
C ARG A 5 7.90 5.67 18.69
N LEU A 6 8.96 5.13 18.08
CA LEU A 6 9.43 3.77 18.36
C LEU A 6 9.89 3.62 19.83
N ALA A 7 10.65 4.59 20.35
CA ALA A 7 11.07 4.59 21.75
C ALA A 7 9.87 4.67 22.73
N GLU A 8 8.76 5.29 22.30
CA GLU A 8 7.50 5.37 23.04
C GLU A 8 6.55 4.17 22.74
N ASN A 9 7.01 3.13 22.04
CA ASN A 9 6.22 1.98 21.57
C ASN A 9 4.97 2.39 20.75
N LYS A 10 5.08 3.45 19.96
CA LYS A 10 3.99 3.98 19.12
C LYS A 10 4.21 3.61 17.66
N ARG A 11 3.13 3.24 16.98
CA ARG A 11 3.14 2.99 15.55
C ARG A 11 3.11 4.27 14.73
N THR A 12 3.72 4.22 13.55
CA THR A 12 3.73 5.31 12.58
C THR A 12 3.16 4.81 11.27
N THR A 13 1.99 5.32 10.91
CA THR A 13 1.30 4.97 9.67
C THR A 13 1.32 6.13 8.69
N TYR A 14 0.98 5.82 7.45
CA TYR A 14 0.74 6.78 6.40
C TYR A 14 -0.75 6.72 6.01
N TYR A 15 -1.26 7.81 5.49
CA TYR A 15 -2.69 8.00 5.28
C TYR A 15 -2.94 8.60 3.89
N THR A 16 -3.99 8.12 3.20
CA THR A 16 -4.55 8.76 2.01
C THR A 16 -6.06 8.88 2.14
N CYS A 17 -6.62 9.87 1.49
CA CYS A 17 -8.07 10.09 1.44
C CYS A 17 -8.51 10.69 0.09
N CYS A 18 -9.55 11.51 0.09
CA CYS A 18 -10.13 12.11 -1.11
C CYS A 18 -9.24 13.16 -1.81
N THR A 19 -8.18 13.65 -1.17
CA THR A 19 -7.35 14.75 -1.69
C THR A 19 -6.22 14.29 -2.59
N GLU A 20 -5.71 13.09 -2.37
CA GLU A 20 -4.62 12.55 -3.17
C GLU A 20 -5.15 11.89 -4.45
N ALA A 21 -4.71 12.38 -5.61
CA ALA A 21 -5.02 11.72 -6.87
C ALA A 21 -4.31 10.35 -6.97
N HIS A 22 -3.04 10.28 -6.55
CA HIS A 22 -2.18 9.08 -6.57
C HIS A 22 -1.20 9.08 -5.40
N PRO A 23 -0.98 7.93 -4.72
CA PRO A 23 -1.74 6.68 -4.83
C PRO A 23 -3.09 6.77 -4.13
N ASN A 24 -4.10 6.07 -4.64
CA ASN A 24 -5.40 5.99 -3.97
C ASN A 24 -6.10 4.63 -4.20
N THR A 25 -7.31 4.48 -3.64
CA THR A 25 -8.14 3.29 -3.79
C THR A 25 -9.56 3.65 -4.24
N PHE A 26 -9.71 4.64 -5.10
CA PHE A 26 -10.97 4.94 -5.74
C PHE A 26 -11.40 3.80 -6.68
N THR A 27 -12.67 3.73 -7.05
CA THR A 27 -13.14 2.72 -8.01
C THR A 27 -12.52 2.89 -9.40
N PHE A 28 -11.99 4.06 -9.69
CA PHE A 28 -11.32 4.42 -10.94
C PHE A 28 -9.79 4.52 -10.83
N SER A 29 -9.22 4.31 -9.64
CA SER A 29 -7.75 4.21 -9.47
C SER A 29 -7.23 2.92 -10.13
N ASP A 30 -5.98 2.93 -10.60
CA ASP A 30 -5.30 1.69 -10.96
C ASP A 30 -5.30 0.75 -9.73
N PRO A 31 -5.86 -0.46 -9.83
CA PRO A 31 -5.89 -1.39 -8.69
C PRO A 31 -4.52 -1.66 -8.08
N ALA A 32 -3.43 -1.57 -8.85
CA ALA A 32 -2.07 -1.73 -8.35
C ALA A 32 -1.64 -0.62 -7.37
N GLU A 33 -2.31 0.53 -7.36
CA GLU A 33 -2.03 1.59 -6.39
C GLU A 33 -2.27 1.11 -4.95
N ALA A 34 -3.24 0.23 -4.74
CA ALA A 34 -3.49 -0.37 -3.43
C ALA A 34 -2.30 -1.20 -2.93
N ALA A 35 -1.69 -2.02 -3.77
CA ALA A 35 -0.46 -2.75 -3.43
C ALA A 35 0.74 -1.79 -3.29
N TRP A 36 0.86 -0.81 -4.18
CA TRP A 36 1.93 0.19 -4.18
C TRP A 36 2.08 0.91 -2.84
N MET A 37 0.96 1.20 -2.17
CA MET A 37 0.96 1.88 -0.87
C MET A 37 1.71 1.10 0.21
N SER A 38 1.60 -0.22 0.22
CA SER A 38 2.33 -1.07 1.18
C SER A 38 3.83 -1.15 0.88
N TYR A 39 4.23 -1.15 -0.39
CA TYR A 39 5.64 -1.01 -0.78
C TYR A 39 6.21 0.35 -0.36
N TYR A 40 5.43 1.42 -0.49
CA TYR A 40 5.83 2.74 0.00
C TYR A 40 6.00 2.75 1.52
N CYS A 41 5.11 2.09 2.28
CA CYS A 41 5.29 1.89 3.71
C CYS A 41 6.62 1.19 4.03
N SER A 42 6.93 0.11 3.31
CA SER A 42 8.20 -0.61 3.45
C SER A 42 9.41 0.28 3.18
N LYS A 43 9.36 1.08 2.11
CA LYS A 43 10.43 2.04 1.77
C LYS A 43 10.66 3.09 2.85
N LYS A 44 9.59 3.59 3.45
CA LYS A 44 9.64 4.62 4.49
C LYS A 44 9.80 4.05 5.90
N HIS A 45 9.90 2.73 6.02
CA HIS A 45 9.92 2.03 7.30
C HIS A 45 8.73 2.42 8.19
N LEU A 46 7.55 2.57 7.60
CA LEU A 46 6.31 2.82 8.32
C LEU A 46 5.70 1.50 8.77
N ASP A 47 4.90 1.55 9.82
CA ASP A 47 4.26 0.38 10.41
C ASP A 47 2.99 -0.04 9.67
N GLY A 48 2.53 0.76 8.71
CA GLY A 48 1.36 0.44 7.91
C GLY A 48 0.69 1.65 7.26
N TYR A 49 -0.46 1.37 6.69
CA TYR A 49 -1.33 2.29 5.98
C TYR A 49 -2.65 2.44 6.73
N LEU A 50 -3.18 3.64 6.80
CA LEU A 50 -4.47 3.96 7.40
C LEU A 50 -5.41 4.57 6.34
N ARG A 51 -6.64 4.10 6.33
CA ARG A 51 -7.74 4.69 5.58
C ARG A 51 -8.82 5.14 6.56
N TRP A 52 -9.47 6.27 6.27
CA TRP A 52 -10.48 6.84 7.17
C TRP A 52 -11.81 6.09 7.18
N ALA A 53 -12.13 5.38 6.08
CA ALA A 53 -13.34 4.60 5.96
C ALA A 53 -13.09 3.28 5.23
N TYR A 54 -13.74 2.22 5.69
CA TYR A 54 -13.55 0.87 5.19
C TYR A 54 -14.83 0.31 4.53
N ASN A 55 -16.00 0.62 5.07
CA ASN A 55 -17.29 0.09 4.68
C ASN A 55 -18.44 1.11 4.82
N SER A 56 -18.13 2.39 4.67
CA SER A 56 -19.15 3.45 4.62
C SER A 56 -19.71 3.55 3.20
N TRP A 57 -20.79 2.83 2.95
CA TRP A 57 -21.38 2.68 1.62
C TRP A 57 -22.31 3.82 1.25
N PRO A 58 -22.41 4.18 -0.07
CA PRO A 58 -23.56 4.90 -0.60
C PRO A 58 -24.82 4.02 -0.50
N LEU A 59 -25.99 4.57 -0.86
CA LEU A 59 -27.29 3.89 -0.70
C LEU A 59 -27.30 2.53 -1.42
N GLU A 60 -26.84 2.47 -2.65
CA GLU A 60 -26.85 1.27 -3.51
C GLU A 60 -25.45 1.01 -4.10
N PRO A 61 -24.47 0.57 -3.28
CA PRO A 61 -23.07 0.52 -3.71
C PRO A 61 -22.79 -0.50 -4.82
N LEU A 62 -23.69 -1.45 -5.04
CA LEU A 62 -23.58 -2.46 -6.11
C LEU A 62 -24.10 -1.92 -7.47
N LEU A 63 -24.92 -0.88 -7.45
CA LEU A 63 -25.45 -0.24 -8.65
C LEU A 63 -24.76 1.07 -8.96
N ASP A 64 -24.45 1.84 -7.93
CA ASP A 64 -23.79 3.13 -8.06
C ASP A 64 -22.74 3.32 -6.96
N SER A 65 -21.49 3.35 -7.34
CA SER A 65 -20.35 3.54 -6.42
C SER A 65 -20.12 5.01 -6.04
N ARG A 66 -20.82 5.96 -6.66
CA ARG A 66 -20.63 7.37 -6.40
C ARG A 66 -21.20 7.76 -5.03
N PHE A 67 -20.41 8.47 -4.29
CA PHE A 67 -20.85 9.15 -3.08
C PHE A 67 -20.81 10.66 -3.34
N ARG A 68 -21.92 11.37 -3.17
CA ARG A 68 -22.08 12.74 -3.63
C ARG A 68 -21.00 13.72 -3.15
N THR A 69 -20.49 13.52 -1.96
CA THR A 69 -19.48 14.37 -1.32
C THR A 69 -18.05 13.94 -1.65
N TRP A 70 -17.82 12.64 -1.90
CA TRP A 70 -16.51 12.04 -2.03
C TRP A 70 -16.37 11.31 -3.36
N ALA A 71 -15.12 11.13 -3.80
CA ALA A 71 -14.84 10.36 -5.00
C ALA A 71 -15.37 8.92 -4.87
N ALA A 72 -15.78 8.32 -5.99
CA ALA A 72 -16.32 6.96 -5.99
C ALA A 72 -15.35 5.95 -5.38
N GLY A 73 -15.81 5.24 -4.34
CA GLY A 73 -14.99 4.26 -3.62
C GLY A 73 -14.06 4.82 -2.56
N ASP A 74 -14.06 6.14 -2.31
CA ASP A 74 -13.24 6.74 -1.26
C ASP A 74 -13.63 6.24 0.14
N THR A 75 -14.91 5.97 0.36
CA THR A 75 -15.47 5.64 1.67
C THR A 75 -15.53 4.13 1.97
N TYR A 76 -15.13 3.27 1.03
CA TYR A 76 -15.18 1.82 1.23
C TYR A 76 -14.19 1.03 0.38
N LEU A 77 -13.73 -0.08 0.93
CA LEU A 77 -12.84 -1.05 0.28
C LEU A 77 -13.52 -2.41 0.05
N VAL A 78 -14.57 -2.70 0.80
CA VAL A 78 -15.38 -3.92 0.69
C VAL A 78 -16.83 -3.56 0.43
N TYR A 79 -17.58 -4.47 -0.18
CA TYR A 79 -19.00 -4.31 -0.49
C TYR A 79 -19.89 -5.02 0.53
N PRO A 80 -21.19 -4.68 0.63
CA PRO A 80 -22.13 -5.35 1.51
C PRO A 80 -22.13 -6.88 1.32
N GLY A 81 -22.33 -7.63 2.41
CA GLY A 81 -22.29 -9.09 2.40
C GLY A 81 -20.87 -9.65 2.33
N ALA A 82 -19.89 -8.93 2.88
CA ALA A 82 -18.47 -9.31 2.90
C ALA A 82 -17.88 -9.60 1.49
N ARG A 83 -18.39 -8.92 0.49
CA ARG A 83 -17.90 -9.05 -0.89
C ARG A 83 -16.60 -8.28 -1.05
N SER A 84 -15.58 -8.96 -1.55
CA SER A 84 -14.30 -8.36 -1.91
C SER A 84 -14.38 -7.57 -3.22
N CYS A 85 -13.31 -6.85 -3.53
CA CYS A 85 -13.11 -6.21 -4.82
C CYS A 85 -11.62 -6.17 -5.16
N ILE A 86 -11.30 -5.93 -6.43
CA ILE A 86 -9.91 -5.93 -6.89
C ILE A 86 -9.01 -4.96 -6.09
N ARG A 87 -9.51 -3.81 -5.64
CA ARG A 87 -8.77 -2.84 -4.83
C ARG A 87 -8.37 -3.43 -3.47
N PHE A 88 -9.29 -4.18 -2.84
CA PHE A 88 -9.06 -4.82 -1.56
C PHE A 88 -8.10 -6.00 -1.69
N GLU A 89 -8.26 -6.85 -2.72
CA GLU A 89 -7.35 -7.96 -2.99
C GLU A 89 -5.91 -7.47 -3.27
N ARG A 90 -5.78 -6.40 -4.04
CA ARG A 90 -4.47 -5.76 -4.28
C ARG A 90 -3.87 -5.14 -3.01
N LEU A 91 -4.69 -4.62 -2.10
CA LEU A 91 -4.22 -4.16 -0.80
C LEU A 91 -3.69 -5.31 0.05
N ILE A 92 -4.40 -6.45 0.07
CA ILE A 92 -3.95 -7.67 0.77
C ILE A 92 -2.60 -8.14 0.22
N GLU A 93 -2.45 -8.20 -1.10
CA GLU A 93 -1.17 -8.51 -1.75
C GLU A 93 -0.05 -7.58 -1.27
N GLY A 94 -0.32 -6.29 -1.23
CA GLY A 94 0.64 -5.30 -0.74
C GLY A 94 1.02 -5.50 0.72
N ILE A 95 0.06 -5.84 1.59
CA ILE A 95 0.30 -6.15 3.00
C ILE A 95 1.20 -7.38 3.12
N GLN A 96 0.92 -8.45 2.37
CA GLN A 96 1.76 -9.66 2.35
C GLN A 96 3.20 -9.36 1.89
N ALA A 97 3.35 -8.50 0.87
CA ALA A 97 4.67 -8.05 0.41
C ALA A 97 5.41 -7.25 1.50
N HIS A 98 4.71 -6.36 2.21
CA HIS A 98 5.27 -5.59 3.34
C HIS A 98 5.78 -6.51 4.45
N GLU A 99 5.00 -7.50 4.84
CA GLU A 99 5.39 -8.49 5.86
C GLU A 99 6.60 -9.31 5.39
N LYS A 100 6.60 -9.80 4.15
CA LYS A 100 7.75 -10.52 3.58
C LYS A 100 9.01 -9.66 3.59
N ILE A 101 8.94 -8.40 3.20
CA ILE A 101 10.07 -7.45 3.23
C ILE A 101 10.56 -7.26 4.67
N THR A 102 9.66 -7.16 5.63
CA THR A 102 10.00 -6.98 7.04
C THR A 102 10.76 -8.20 7.58
N ILE A 103 10.28 -9.41 7.28
CA ILE A 103 10.93 -10.67 7.66
C ILE A 103 12.32 -10.77 7.03
N LEU A 104 12.44 -10.54 5.72
CA LEU A 104 13.71 -10.61 4.99
C LEU A 104 14.74 -9.61 5.53
N ARG A 105 14.32 -8.39 5.85
CA ARG A 105 15.21 -7.39 6.47
C ARG A 105 15.77 -7.89 7.80
N GLN A 106 14.90 -8.41 8.68
CA GLN A 106 15.32 -8.96 9.98
C GLN A 106 16.29 -10.13 9.81
N GLU A 107 16.01 -11.03 8.87
CA GLU A 107 16.89 -12.18 8.59
C GLU A 107 18.26 -11.74 8.05
N PHE A 108 18.28 -10.79 7.10
CA PHE A 108 19.52 -10.29 6.51
C PHE A 108 20.34 -9.49 7.53
N GLU A 109 19.69 -8.69 8.37
CA GLU A 109 20.36 -8.00 9.48
C GLU A 109 21.00 -9.00 10.45
N LYS A 110 20.25 -10.03 10.87
CA LYS A 110 20.74 -11.08 11.76
C LYS A 110 21.91 -11.87 11.17
N LYS A 111 21.90 -12.12 9.85
CA LYS A 111 22.96 -12.84 9.13
C LYS A 111 24.13 -11.94 8.71
N GLY A 112 24.00 -10.61 8.85
CA GLY A 112 24.99 -9.64 8.34
C GLY A 112 25.01 -9.56 6.81
N ASP A 113 23.93 -9.98 6.13
CA ASP A 113 23.82 -9.98 4.67
C ASP A 113 23.51 -8.57 4.12
N LYS A 114 24.58 -7.80 3.95
CA LYS A 114 24.50 -6.45 3.35
C LYS A 114 24.05 -6.45 1.90
N ALA A 115 24.31 -7.53 1.15
CA ALA A 115 23.91 -7.64 -0.25
C ALA A 115 22.40 -7.83 -0.38
N GLY A 116 21.80 -8.69 0.44
CA GLY A 116 20.35 -8.88 0.54
C GLY A 116 19.63 -7.58 0.93
N LEU A 117 20.13 -6.90 1.97
CA LEU A 117 19.59 -5.59 2.36
C LEU A 117 19.65 -4.58 1.22
N LYS A 118 20.80 -4.45 0.55
CA LYS A 118 20.94 -3.55 -0.60
C LYS A 118 20.01 -3.89 -1.77
N LYS A 119 19.76 -5.19 -2.01
CA LYS A 119 18.82 -5.65 -3.04
C LYS A 119 17.38 -5.20 -2.72
N ILE A 120 16.96 -5.31 -1.44
CA ILE A 120 15.65 -4.82 -0.98
C ILE A 120 15.54 -3.29 -1.19
N GLU A 121 16.53 -2.52 -0.74
CA GLU A 121 16.49 -1.06 -0.87
C GLU A 121 16.47 -0.61 -2.34
N LYS A 122 17.21 -1.30 -3.22
CA LYS A 122 17.18 -1.04 -4.68
C LYS A 122 15.80 -1.36 -5.28
N MET A 123 15.17 -2.45 -4.86
CA MET A 123 13.82 -2.80 -5.27
C MET A 123 12.80 -1.73 -4.86
N LEU A 124 12.94 -1.18 -3.66
CA LEU A 124 12.04 -0.17 -3.12
C LEU A 124 12.31 1.26 -3.63
N ALA A 125 13.45 1.52 -4.24
CA ALA A 125 13.85 2.86 -4.68
C ALA A 125 12.81 3.56 -5.59
N PRO A 126 12.11 2.89 -6.53
CA PRO A 126 11.12 3.52 -7.40
C PRO A 126 9.84 4.00 -6.69
N PHE A 127 9.51 3.48 -5.52
CA PHE A 127 8.30 3.86 -4.79
C PHE A 127 8.45 5.26 -4.18
N ARG A 128 8.14 6.29 -4.97
CA ARG A 128 8.23 7.71 -4.58
C ARG A 128 6.89 8.39 -4.85
N LEU A 129 6.41 9.20 -3.91
CA LEU A 129 5.27 10.08 -4.16
C LEU A 129 5.60 10.99 -5.36
N GLY A 130 4.62 11.18 -6.24
CA GLY A 130 4.80 11.93 -7.48
C GLY A 130 5.39 11.17 -8.67
N ALA A 131 5.83 9.91 -8.49
CA ALA A 131 6.38 9.12 -9.60
C ALA A 131 5.32 8.45 -10.50
N MET A 132 4.10 8.26 -10.00
CA MET A 132 3.06 7.52 -10.73
C MET A 132 2.56 8.16 -12.04
N PRO A 133 2.54 9.49 -12.21
CA PRO A 133 2.25 10.08 -13.52
C PRO A 133 3.25 9.67 -14.62
N GLU A 134 4.50 9.37 -14.21
CA GLU A 134 5.58 8.96 -15.13
C GLU A 134 5.63 7.45 -15.32
N ILE A 135 5.41 6.68 -14.25
CA ILE A 135 5.49 5.21 -14.25
C ILE A 135 4.24 4.64 -13.59
N PRO A 136 3.38 3.94 -14.33
CA PRO A 136 2.17 3.31 -13.78
C PRO A 136 2.47 2.43 -12.56
N ALA A 137 1.58 2.45 -11.57
CA ALA A 137 1.73 1.67 -10.35
C ALA A 137 1.91 0.17 -10.63
N ALA A 138 1.16 -0.37 -11.60
CA ALA A 138 1.25 -1.77 -12.01
C ALA A 138 2.66 -2.18 -12.47
N VAL A 139 3.37 -1.32 -13.23
CA VAL A 139 4.73 -1.60 -13.69
C VAL A 139 5.70 -1.70 -12.52
N THR A 140 5.62 -0.75 -11.60
CA THR A 140 6.49 -0.70 -10.43
C THR A 140 6.25 -1.89 -9.49
N VAL A 141 4.98 -2.19 -9.20
CA VAL A 141 4.57 -3.30 -8.33
C VAL A 141 4.96 -4.65 -8.92
N ASN A 142 4.67 -4.90 -10.21
CA ASN A 142 5.01 -6.16 -10.85
C ASN A 142 6.52 -6.42 -10.84
N ARG A 143 7.33 -5.39 -11.12
CA ARG A 143 8.79 -5.49 -11.03
C ARG A 143 9.27 -5.79 -9.61
N ALA A 144 8.69 -5.15 -8.62
CA ALA A 144 9.01 -5.41 -7.23
C ALA A 144 8.63 -6.83 -6.81
N ASN A 145 7.45 -7.32 -7.21
CA ASN A 145 7.02 -8.69 -6.96
C ASN A 145 7.98 -9.72 -7.55
N GLN A 146 8.44 -9.52 -8.80
CA GLN A 146 9.44 -10.40 -9.43
C GLN A 146 10.73 -10.48 -8.62
N ILE A 147 11.24 -9.33 -8.15
CA ILE A 147 12.44 -9.28 -7.32
C ILE A 147 12.19 -9.92 -5.95
N LEU A 148 11.06 -9.61 -5.31
CA LEU A 148 10.69 -10.13 -4.00
C LEU A 148 10.50 -11.66 -4.01
N ASN A 149 10.05 -12.22 -5.14
CA ASN A 149 9.89 -13.68 -5.31
C ASN A 149 11.21 -14.40 -5.65
N SER A 150 12.29 -13.65 -5.89
CA SER A 150 13.62 -14.21 -6.15
C SER A 150 14.51 -14.28 -4.89
N PHE A 151 13.95 -13.97 -3.72
CA PHE A 151 14.57 -14.25 -2.43
C PHE A 151 14.09 -15.59 -1.87
#